data_5884b172856c89c78a81cdbf201b8618
#
_entry.id   5884b172856c89c78a81cdbf201b8618
#
_cell.length_a   1.000
_cell.length_b   1.000
_cell.length_c   1.000
_cell.angle_alpha   90.00
_cell.angle_beta   90.00
_cell.angle_gamma   90.00
#
_symmetry.space_group_name_H-M   'P 1'
#
loop_
_entity.id
_entity.type
_entity.pdbx_description
1 polymer ?
#
loop_
_entity_poly.entity_id
_entity_poly.type
_entity_poly.pdbx_seq_one_letter_code
_entity_poly.pdbx_strand_id
1 'polypeptide(L)'
;MVFTGFYEHTIDAKNRLAIPSDIRKQLTAEANRRASDGDCDGTVVVYVTPDPKTNALMIWPEARFAELAKMLDQSPRSLAEVLPFERTMFPLTARSEMDKQGRIRLSDFHLKQLVKLDSDVAVIGVNDHLEVWSRDAWMANLTQTLEQSPHLLMHPREALRNEPDPGSPGSQDKPQPGDPTSN
;
A
#
# COMPACT_ATOMS: atom_id res chain seq x y z
N MET A 1 9.78 -9.47 2.48
CA MET A 1 10.26 -8.12 2.85
C MET A 1 9.18 -7.44 3.66
N VAL A 2 9.57 -6.64 4.65
CA VAL A 2 8.65 -5.77 5.41
C VAL A 2 9.23 -4.37 5.39
N PHE A 3 8.50 -3.44 4.82
CA PHE A 3 8.90 -2.03 4.78
C PHE A 3 8.28 -1.28 5.93
N THR A 4 9.10 -0.52 6.63
CA THR A 4 8.71 0.32 7.76
C THR A 4 9.43 1.66 7.67
N GLY A 5 8.99 2.62 8.46
CA GLY A 5 9.65 3.91 8.62
C GLY A 5 8.99 5.04 7.85
N PHE A 6 9.38 6.24 8.22
CA PHE A 6 8.98 7.51 7.64
C PHE A 6 10.25 8.24 7.22
N TYR A 7 10.28 8.70 5.98
CA TYR A 7 11.45 9.34 5.38
C TYR A 7 11.04 10.60 4.63
N GLU A 8 11.67 11.71 4.92
CA GLU A 8 11.50 12.94 4.15
C GLU A 8 12.43 12.96 2.95
N HIS A 9 11.88 13.16 1.78
CA HIS A 9 12.59 13.19 0.51
C HIS A 9 12.07 14.30 -0.41
N THR A 10 12.74 14.51 -1.53
CA THR A 10 12.30 15.43 -2.58
C THR A 10 12.21 14.71 -3.92
N ILE A 11 11.21 15.10 -4.73
CA ILE A 11 11.15 14.74 -6.15
C ILE A 11 11.91 15.79 -6.93
N ASP A 12 12.93 15.39 -7.67
CA ASP A 12 13.76 16.32 -8.46
C ASP A 12 13.05 16.82 -9.74
N ALA A 13 13.62 17.84 -10.38
CA ALA A 13 13.07 18.44 -11.59
C ALA A 13 12.95 17.48 -12.79
N LYS A 14 13.52 16.27 -12.69
CA LYS A 14 13.41 15.20 -13.69
C LYS A 14 12.45 14.08 -13.22
N ASN A 15 11.61 14.38 -12.23
CA ASN A 15 10.67 13.46 -11.62
C ASN A 15 11.34 12.21 -11.03
N ARG A 16 12.52 12.35 -10.45
CA ARG A 16 13.20 11.24 -9.80
C ARG A 16 13.07 11.36 -8.28
N LEU A 17 12.77 10.22 -7.66
CA LEU A 17 12.68 10.05 -6.22
C LEU A 17 13.80 9.12 -5.75
N ALA A 18 14.58 9.55 -4.77
CA ALA A 18 15.55 8.69 -4.11
C ALA A 18 14.83 7.69 -3.19
N ILE A 19 15.15 6.42 -3.31
CA ILE A 19 14.67 5.38 -2.39
C ILE A 19 15.51 5.44 -1.09
N PRO A 20 14.88 5.44 0.09
CA PRO A 20 15.59 5.42 1.36
C PRO A 20 16.63 4.31 1.44
N SER A 21 17.79 4.59 2.04
CA SER A 21 18.97 3.70 1.97
C SER A 21 18.71 2.29 2.47
N ASP A 22 17.93 2.14 3.55
CA ASP A 22 17.67 0.83 4.14
C ASP A 22 16.69 0.01 3.31
N ILE A 23 15.71 0.69 2.70
CA ILE A 23 14.76 0.08 1.76
C ILE A 23 15.50 -0.32 0.47
N ARG A 24 16.38 0.53 -0.04
CA ARG A 24 17.21 0.22 -1.20
C ARG A 24 18.05 -1.05 -0.99
N LYS A 25 18.66 -1.21 0.20
CA LYS A 25 19.41 -2.43 0.54
C LYS A 25 18.53 -3.67 0.47
N GLN A 26 17.31 -3.61 1.01
CA GLN A 26 16.36 -4.72 0.98
C GLN A 26 15.95 -5.07 -0.46
N LEU A 27 15.60 -4.06 -1.28
CA LEU A 27 15.22 -4.26 -2.67
C LEU A 27 16.39 -4.85 -3.50
N THR A 28 17.61 -4.35 -3.29
CA THR A 28 18.81 -4.85 -3.98
C THR A 28 19.13 -6.30 -3.57
N ALA A 29 19.02 -6.63 -2.28
CA ALA A 29 19.23 -8.00 -1.81
C ALA A 29 18.22 -8.98 -2.42
N GLU A 30 16.96 -8.57 -2.54
CA GLU A 30 15.92 -9.40 -3.17
C GLU A 30 16.14 -9.55 -4.67
N ALA A 31 16.50 -8.48 -5.40
CA ALA A 31 16.82 -8.56 -6.83
C ALA A 31 18.03 -9.48 -7.08
N ASN A 32 19.09 -9.39 -6.26
CA ASN A 32 20.25 -10.27 -6.37
C ASN A 32 19.91 -11.74 -6.08
N ARG A 33 19.06 -12.01 -5.09
CA ARG A 33 18.58 -13.37 -4.81
C ARG A 33 17.85 -13.94 -6.02
N ARG A 34 16.90 -13.20 -6.59
CA ARG A 34 16.16 -13.61 -7.79
C ARG A 34 17.07 -13.80 -9.02
N ALA A 35 18.10 -12.96 -9.17
CA ALA A 35 19.09 -13.12 -10.21
C ALA A 35 19.88 -14.43 -10.06
N SER A 36 20.22 -14.80 -8.81
CA SER A 36 20.88 -16.09 -8.53
C SER A 36 19.99 -17.29 -8.82
N ASP A 37 18.68 -17.13 -8.69
CA ASP A 37 17.68 -18.13 -9.03
C ASP A 37 17.35 -18.17 -10.54
N GLY A 38 17.92 -17.23 -11.34
CA GLY A 38 17.71 -17.13 -12.78
C GLY A 38 16.44 -16.37 -13.21
N ASP A 39 15.75 -15.72 -12.26
CA ASP A 39 14.46 -15.05 -12.50
C ASP A 39 14.61 -13.64 -13.09
N CYS A 40 15.78 -13.00 -12.94
CA CYS A 40 16.05 -11.64 -13.43
C CYS A 40 17.56 -11.38 -13.57
N ASP A 41 17.94 -10.21 -14.09
CA ASP A 41 19.35 -9.78 -14.28
C ASP A 41 19.96 -9.07 -13.05
N GLY A 42 19.25 -9.01 -11.93
CA GLY A 42 19.67 -8.30 -10.72
C GLY A 42 19.30 -6.80 -10.71
N THR A 43 18.68 -6.30 -11.76
CA THR A 43 18.13 -4.94 -11.77
C THR A 43 16.97 -4.82 -10.78
N VAL A 44 17.01 -3.79 -9.95
CA VAL A 44 15.87 -3.49 -9.05
C VAL A 44 14.77 -2.83 -9.85
N VAL A 45 13.66 -3.54 -9.97
CA VAL A 45 12.43 -3.08 -10.63
C VAL A 45 11.34 -2.85 -9.60
N VAL A 46 10.61 -1.76 -9.77
CA VAL A 46 9.41 -1.45 -8.98
C VAL A 46 8.25 -1.06 -9.90
N TYR A 47 7.06 -1.28 -9.43
CA TYR A 47 5.83 -0.83 -10.08
C TYR A 47 5.21 0.29 -9.25
N VAL A 48 4.85 1.39 -9.91
CA VAL A 48 4.26 2.57 -9.28
C VAL A 48 2.82 2.66 -9.69
N THR A 49 1.91 2.63 -8.72
CA THR A 49 0.47 2.77 -8.92
C THR A 49 -0.04 4.02 -8.21
N PRO A 50 -0.97 4.79 -8.78
CA PRO A 50 -1.58 5.91 -8.09
C PRO A 50 -2.66 5.41 -7.13
N ASP A 51 -2.84 6.12 -6.02
CA ASP A 51 -4.04 6.09 -5.19
C ASP A 51 -4.72 7.47 -5.21
N PRO A 52 -5.67 7.70 -6.12
CA PRO A 52 -6.36 8.98 -6.21
C PRO A 52 -7.18 9.33 -4.97
N LYS A 53 -7.57 8.33 -4.16
CA LYS A 53 -8.36 8.54 -2.94
C LYS A 53 -7.55 9.24 -1.86
N THR A 54 -6.31 8.83 -1.69
CA THR A 54 -5.39 9.41 -0.72
C THR A 54 -4.48 10.47 -1.33
N ASN A 55 -4.49 10.63 -2.66
CA ASN A 55 -3.59 11.50 -3.41
C ASN A 55 -2.10 11.10 -3.22
N ALA A 56 -1.83 9.80 -3.17
CA ALA A 56 -0.52 9.22 -2.98
C ALA A 56 -0.10 8.33 -4.17
N LEU A 57 1.18 7.98 -4.23
CA LEU A 57 1.69 6.92 -5.10
C LEU A 57 2.09 5.73 -4.24
N MET A 58 1.75 4.53 -4.68
CA MET A 58 2.23 3.28 -4.08
C MET A 58 3.37 2.73 -4.93
N ILE A 59 4.45 2.29 -4.29
CA ILE A 59 5.64 1.69 -4.94
C ILE A 59 5.73 0.24 -4.49
N TRP A 60 5.52 -0.65 -5.42
CA TRP A 60 5.51 -2.10 -5.22
C TRP A 60 6.81 -2.72 -5.70
N PRO A 61 7.51 -3.53 -4.90
CA PRO A 61 8.56 -4.41 -5.42
C PRO A 61 8.01 -5.33 -6.51
N GLU A 62 8.81 -5.64 -7.53
CA GLU A 62 8.38 -6.47 -8.66
C GLU A 62 7.78 -7.81 -8.22
N ALA A 63 8.39 -8.50 -7.26
CA ALA A 63 7.87 -9.77 -6.77
C ALA A 63 6.47 -9.64 -6.14
N ARG A 64 6.24 -8.57 -5.35
CA ARG A 64 4.93 -8.32 -4.73
C ARG A 64 3.87 -7.93 -5.74
N PHE A 65 4.23 -7.11 -6.73
CA PHE A 65 3.30 -6.76 -7.81
C PHE A 65 2.90 -7.99 -8.64
N ALA A 66 3.84 -8.89 -8.93
CA ALA A 66 3.55 -10.14 -9.61
C ALA A 66 2.63 -11.07 -8.78
N GLU A 67 2.82 -11.13 -7.46
CA GLU A 67 1.92 -11.86 -6.56
C GLU A 67 0.50 -11.27 -6.58
N LEU A 68 0.35 -9.93 -6.53
CA LEU A 68 -0.96 -9.28 -6.65
C LEU A 68 -1.65 -9.58 -7.97
N ALA A 69 -0.93 -9.53 -9.09
CA ALA A 69 -1.46 -9.90 -10.40
C ALA A 69 -1.95 -11.36 -10.42
N LYS A 70 -1.16 -12.28 -9.85
CA LYS A 70 -1.54 -13.69 -9.74
C LYS A 70 -2.77 -13.91 -8.84
N MET A 71 -2.90 -13.15 -7.76
CA MET A 71 -4.09 -13.22 -6.89
C MET A 71 -5.36 -12.78 -7.64
N LEU A 72 -5.26 -11.80 -8.54
CA LEU A 72 -6.38 -11.38 -9.40
C LEU A 72 -6.79 -12.49 -10.36
N ASP A 73 -5.82 -13.12 -11.03
CA ASP A 73 -6.09 -14.27 -11.93
C ASP A 73 -6.78 -15.44 -11.21
N GLN A 74 -6.45 -15.65 -9.94
CA GLN A 74 -7.00 -16.73 -9.10
C GLN A 74 -8.26 -16.29 -8.33
N SER A 75 -8.75 -15.08 -8.54
CA SER A 75 -9.93 -14.57 -7.85
C SER A 75 -11.17 -15.39 -8.20
N PRO A 76 -11.99 -15.78 -7.22
CA PRO A 76 -13.26 -16.47 -7.46
C PRO A 76 -14.34 -15.56 -8.06
N ARG A 77 -14.06 -14.28 -8.23
CA ARG A 77 -14.98 -13.30 -8.83
C ARG A 77 -15.13 -13.54 -10.33
N SER A 78 -16.27 -13.16 -10.85
CA SER A 78 -16.53 -13.27 -12.29
C SER A 78 -15.63 -12.30 -13.08
N LEU A 79 -15.35 -12.64 -14.35
CA LEU A 79 -14.59 -11.77 -15.24
C LEU A 79 -15.22 -10.36 -15.37
N ALA A 80 -16.55 -10.26 -15.32
CA ALA A 80 -17.25 -8.98 -15.39
C ALA A 80 -16.97 -8.08 -14.19
N GLU A 81 -16.65 -8.66 -13.03
CA GLU A 81 -16.30 -7.89 -11.81
C GLU A 81 -14.80 -7.53 -11.77
N VAL A 82 -13.93 -8.38 -12.27
CA VAL A 82 -12.47 -8.20 -12.22
C VAL A 82 -11.98 -7.28 -13.34
N LEU A 83 -12.50 -7.43 -14.56
CA LEU A 83 -12.04 -6.73 -15.74
C LEU A 83 -12.07 -5.19 -15.65
N PRO A 84 -13.08 -4.52 -15.06
CA PRO A 84 -13.06 -3.06 -14.87
C PRO A 84 -11.90 -2.60 -13.98
N PHE A 85 -11.59 -3.37 -12.92
CA PHE A 85 -10.46 -3.09 -12.04
C PHE A 85 -9.13 -3.26 -12.80
N GLU A 86 -8.95 -4.35 -13.53
CA GLU A 86 -7.74 -4.60 -14.33
C GLU A 86 -7.52 -3.52 -15.40
N ARG A 87 -8.58 -3.14 -16.11
CA ARG A 87 -8.55 -2.05 -17.11
C ARG A 87 -8.21 -0.68 -16.54
N THR A 88 -8.34 -0.51 -15.23
CA THR A 88 -7.96 0.71 -14.53
C THR A 88 -6.56 0.59 -13.95
N MET A 89 -6.30 -0.44 -13.17
CA MET A 89 -5.05 -0.61 -12.42
C MET A 89 -3.83 -0.80 -13.34
N PHE A 90 -3.87 -1.76 -14.26
CA PHE A 90 -2.70 -2.07 -15.07
C PHE A 90 -2.28 -0.94 -16.03
N PRO A 91 -3.17 -0.27 -16.78
CA PRO A 91 -2.78 0.86 -17.60
C PRO A 91 -2.25 2.08 -16.83
N LEU A 92 -2.69 2.24 -15.57
CA LEU A 92 -2.21 3.29 -14.68
C LEU A 92 -0.95 2.90 -13.90
N THR A 93 -0.46 1.68 -14.05
CA THR A 93 0.77 1.21 -13.41
C THR A 93 1.99 1.56 -14.26
N ALA A 94 2.97 2.22 -13.66
CA ALA A 94 4.25 2.52 -14.31
C ALA A 94 5.35 1.60 -13.78
N ARG A 95 6.02 0.87 -14.67
CA ARG A 95 7.25 0.14 -14.36
C ARG A 95 8.42 1.11 -14.31
N SER A 96 9.22 1.06 -13.26
CA SER A 96 10.41 1.89 -13.10
C SER A 96 11.59 1.05 -12.60
N GLU A 97 12.77 1.31 -13.18
CA GLU A 97 14.04 0.71 -12.76
C GLU A 97 14.78 1.68 -11.84
N MET A 98 15.39 1.14 -10.80
CA MET A 98 16.23 1.92 -9.91
C MET A 98 17.58 2.19 -10.55
N ASP A 99 17.98 3.46 -10.63
CA ASP A 99 19.26 3.85 -11.17
C ASP A 99 20.43 3.52 -10.20
N LYS A 100 21.68 3.65 -10.69
CA LYS A 100 22.90 3.39 -9.91
C LYS A 100 23.03 4.27 -8.65
N GLN A 101 22.26 5.38 -8.58
CA GLN A 101 22.25 6.28 -7.44
C GLN A 101 21.11 5.95 -6.46
N GLY A 102 20.34 4.90 -6.73
CA GLY A 102 19.22 4.45 -5.89
C GLY A 102 17.97 5.30 -6.05
N ARG A 103 17.74 5.85 -7.25
CA ARG A 103 16.54 6.65 -7.56
C ARG A 103 15.67 5.92 -8.58
N ILE A 104 14.39 6.13 -8.48
CA ILE A 104 13.40 5.72 -9.48
C ILE A 104 12.85 6.95 -10.18
N ARG A 105 12.39 6.80 -11.42
CA ARG A 105 11.67 7.84 -12.14
C ARG A 105 10.17 7.64 -11.97
N LEU A 106 9.48 8.68 -11.49
CA LEU A 106 8.02 8.73 -11.42
C LEU A 106 7.45 9.17 -12.77
N SER A 107 6.28 8.63 -13.12
CA SER A 107 5.61 8.98 -14.37
C SER A 107 5.12 10.43 -14.36
N ASP A 108 5.39 11.17 -15.43
CA ASP A 108 4.83 12.50 -15.67
C ASP A 108 3.30 12.47 -15.65
N PHE A 109 2.70 11.39 -16.18
CA PHE A 109 1.26 11.23 -16.20
C PHE A 109 0.69 11.11 -14.77
N HIS A 110 1.34 10.33 -13.90
CA HIS A 110 0.93 10.22 -12.51
C HIS A 110 0.97 11.59 -11.82
N LEU A 111 2.10 12.29 -11.90
CA LEU A 111 2.32 13.54 -11.17
C LEU A 111 1.46 14.71 -11.70
N LYS A 112 1.08 14.69 -12.97
CA LYS A 112 0.32 15.79 -13.59
C LYS A 112 -1.17 15.55 -13.64
N GLN A 113 -1.62 14.29 -13.74
CA GLN A 113 -3.01 13.95 -14.03
C GLN A 113 -3.72 13.22 -12.90
N LEU A 114 -3.00 12.44 -12.09
CA LEU A 114 -3.64 11.51 -11.15
C LEU A 114 -3.43 11.89 -9.69
N VAL A 115 -2.25 12.39 -9.34
CA VAL A 115 -1.91 12.78 -7.97
C VAL A 115 -1.27 14.16 -7.96
N LYS A 116 -1.56 14.94 -6.93
CA LYS A 116 -0.96 16.26 -6.74
C LYS A 116 0.09 16.17 -5.65
N LEU A 117 1.30 15.76 -6.04
CA LEU A 117 2.44 15.73 -5.13
C LEU A 117 3.26 17.01 -5.29
N ASP A 118 3.63 17.58 -4.16
CA ASP A 118 4.62 18.65 -4.10
C ASP A 118 6.03 18.07 -4.31
N SER A 119 7.03 18.96 -4.42
CA SER A 119 8.43 18.52 -4.47
C SER A 119 8.85 17.82 -3.17
N ASP A 120 8.36 18.31 -2.03
CA ASP A 120 8.65 17.74 -0.71
C ASP A 120 7.67 16.63 -0.38
N VAL A 121 8.19 15.42 -0.25
CA VAL A 121 7.39 14.22 -0.07
C VAL A 121 7.80 13.42 1.18
N ALA A 122 6.83 12.71 1.71
CA ALA A 122 7.02 11.65 2.69
C ALA A 122 7.02 10.31 1.96
N VAL A 123 8.06 9.52 2.16
CA VAL A 123 8.11 8.10 1.76
C VAL A 123 7.90 7.27 3.00
N ILE A 124 6.85 6.48 3.03
CA ILE A 124 6.49 5.66 4.19
C ILE A 124 6.49 4.18 3.84
N GLY A 125 6.95 3.36 4.77
CA GLY A 125 6.91 1.90 4.64
C GLY A 125 5.59 1.37 5.16
N VAL A 126 4.84 0.67 4.31
CA VAL A 126 3.53 0.09 4.63
C VAL A 126 3.58 -1.42 4.37
N ASN A 127 4.27 -2.14 5.25
CA ASN A 127 4.42 -3.59 5.20
C ASN A 127 5.06 -4.10 3.88
N ASP A 128 4.29 -4.30 2.82
CA ASP A 128 4.72 -4.94 1.58
C ASP A 128 4.97 -3.96 0.41
N HIS A 129 4.72 -2.68 0.62
CA HIS A 129 4.94 -1.60 -0.35
C HIS A 129 5.38 -0.30 0.34
N LEU A 130 5.71 0.69 -0.46
CA LEU A 130 5.94 2.05 0.00
C LEU A 130 4.83 2.95 -0.50
N GLU A 131 4.53 3.98 0.27
CA GLU A 131 3.68 5.07 -0.21
C GLU A 131 4.47 6.38 -0.26
N VAL A 132 4.14 7.20 -1.26
CA VAL A 132 4.71 8.54 -1.45
C VAL A 132 3.59 9.55 -1.38
N TRP A 133 3.65 10.40 -0.40
CA TRP A 133 2.68 11.44 -0.11
C TRP A 133 3.30 12.82 -0.25
N SER A 134 2.52 13.87 -0.53
CA SER A 134 2.94 15.21 -0.14
C SER A 134 3.19 15.22 1.37
N ARG A 135 4.34 15.77 1.82
CA ARG A 135 4.73 15.73 3.22
C ARG A 135 3.66 16.30 4.15
N ASP A 136 3.10 17.44 3.78
CA ASP A 136 2.10 18.12 4.60
C ASP A 136 0.78 17.36 4.64
N ALA A 137 0.38 16.75 3.50
CA ALA A 137 -0.81 15.90 3.43
C ALA A 137 -0.67 14.66 4.31
N TRP A 138 0.52 14.02 4.33
CA TRP A 138 0.78 12.90 5.22
C TRP A 138 0.67 13.29 6.70
N MET A 139 1.29 14.40 7.09
CA MET A 139 1.25 14.87 8.49
C MET A 139 -0.18 15.19 8.93
N ALA A 140 -0.97 15.84 8.08
CA ALA A 140 -2.38 16.10 8.35
C ALA A 140 -3.20 14.82 8.49
N ASN A 141 -3.01 13.87 7.55
CA ASN A 141 -3.67 12.56 7.58
C ASN A 141 -3.32 11.78 8.86
N LEU A 142 -2.04 11.72 9.22
CA LEU A 142 -1.59 11.04 10.43
C LEU A 142 -2.24 11.64 11.69
N THR A 143 -2.21 12.96 11.83
CA THR A 143 -2.82 13.67 12.96
C THR A 143 -4.31 13.34 13.05
N GLN A 144 -5.05 13.50 11.97
CA GLN A 144 -6.48 13.19 11.92
C GLN A 144 -6.78 11.73 12.26
N THR A 145 -5.98 10.80 11.73
CA THR A 145 -6.15 9.37 11.97
C THR A 145 -5.96 9.04 13.46
N LEU A 146 -4.94 9.61 14.10
CA LEU A 146 -4.66 9.38 15.52
C LEU A 146 -5.74 10.00 16.43
N GLU A 147 -6.29 11.16 16.06
CA GLU A 147 -7.39 11.78 16.78
C GLU A 147 -8.69 10.97 16.67
N GLN A 148 -9.02 10.48 15.48
CA GLN A 148 -10.25 9.73 15.24
C GLN A 148 -10.17 8.27 15.69
N SER A 149 -8.97 7.70 15.73
CA SER A 149 -8.76 6.28 15.98
C SER A 149 -7.52 6.06 16.85
N PRO A 150 -7.53 6.52 18.13
CA PRO A 150 -6.38 6.37 19.02
C PRO A 150 -6.00 4.91 19.29
N HIS A 151 -6.93 3.99 19.07
CA HIS A 151 -6.68 2.54 19.20
C HIS A 151 -5.67 2.00 18.17
N LEU A 152 -5.41 2.70 17.07
CA LEU A 152 -4.39 2.30 16.08
C LEU A 152 -2.97 2.36 16.64
N LEU A 153 -2.74 3.05 17.76
CA LEU A 153 -1.49 3.03 18.52
C LEU A 153 -1.41 1.89 19.55
N MET A 154 -2.47 1.08 19.66
CA MET A 154 -2.49 -0.07 20.57
C MET A 154 -1.52 -1.15 20.11
N HIS A 155 -1.23 -2.06 21.01
CA HIS A 155 -0.39 -3.20 20.71
C HIS A 155 -0.97 -4.01 19.53
N PRO A 156 -0.18 -4.35 18.48
CA PRO A 156 -0.70 -5.01 17.28
C PRO A 156 -1.50 -6.28 17.55
N ARG A 157 -1.16 -7.03 18.61
CA ARG A 157 -1.93 -8.23 19.02
C ARG A 157 -3.30 -7.91 19.61
N GLU A 158 -3.50 -6.71 20.14
CA GLU A 158 -4.80 -6.25 20.66
C GLU A 158 -5.67 -5.75 19.53
N ALA A 159 -5.08 -5.04 18.56
CA ALA A 159 -5.78 -4.61 17.36
C ALA A 159 -6.39 -5.80 16.59
N LEU A 160 -5.65 -6.91 16.47
CA LEU A 160 -6.12 -8.14 15.80
C LEU A 160 -7.18 -8.92 16.59
N ARG A 161 -7.32 -8.69 17.91
CA ARG A 161 -8.36 -9.34 18.74
C ARG A 161 -9.70 -8.63 18.67
N ASN A 162 -9.73 -7.37 18.29
CA ASN A 162 -10.93 -6.54 18.24
C ASN A 162 -11.63 -6.56 16.87
N GLU A 163 -11.15 -7.32 15.91
CA GLU A 163 -11.95 -7.63 14.72
C GLU A 163 -13.13 -8.52 15.13
N PRO A 164 -14.38 -8.13 14.82
CA PRO A 164 -15.52 -9.00 15.04
C PRO A 164 -15.30 -10.28 14.21
N ASP A 165 -15.28 -11.43 14.86
CA ASP A 165 -15.24 -12.74 14.21
C ASP A 165 -16.36 -12.80 13.16
N PRO A 166 -16.07 -12.88 11.85
CA PRO A 166 -17.10 -12.92 10.82
C PRO A 166 -18.02 -14.15 10.91
N GLY A 167 -17.74 -15.07 11.84
CA GLY A 167 -18.50 -16.27 12.11
C GLY A 167 -19.29 -16.28 13.42
N SER A 168 -19.24 -15.23 14.25
CA SER A 168 -20.05 -15.20 15.47
C SER A 168 -21.54 -14.94 15.14
N PRO A 169 -22.44 -15.91 15.40
CA PRO A 169 -23.85 -15.67 15.22
C PRO A 169 -24.29 -14.59 16.22
N GLY A 170 -24.81 -13.49 15.69
CA GLY A 170 -25.33 -12.37 16.48
C GLY A 170 -26.16 -12.86 17.64
N SER A 171 -25.91 -12.29 18.81
CA SER A 171 -26.69 -12.49 20.02
C SER A 171 -28.14 -12.18 19.71
N GLN A 172 -28.91 -13.22 19.42
CA GLN A 172 -30.38 -13.12 19.33
C GLN A 172 -30.87 -12.76 20.70
N ASP A 173 -31.60 -11.67 20.75
CA ASP A 173 -32.43 -11.17 21.79
C ASP A 173 -33.04 -12.33 22.61
N LYS A 174 -32.72 -12.42 23.89
CA LYS A 174 -33.46 -13.28 24.83
C LYS A 174 -34.85 -12.67 25.02
N PRO A 175 -35.94 -13.43 24.76
CA PRO A 175 -37.24 -12.97 25.13
C PRO A 175 -37.33 -12.87 26.67
N GLN A 176 -37.79 -11.74 27.16
CA GLN A 176 -38.07 -11.53 28.57
C GLN A 176 -39.17 -12.52 29.02
N PRO A 177 -39.05 -13.13 30.20
CA PRO A 177 -40.13 -13.95 30.76
C PRO A 177 -41.29 -13.05 31.13
N GLY A 178 -42.43 -13.35 30.54
CA GLY A 178 -43.70 -12.70 30.83
C GLY A 178 -44.11 -12.83 32.30
N ASP A 179 -44.59 -11.72 32.82
CA ASP A 179 -45.15 -11.54 34.14
C ASP A 179 -46.47 -12.35 34.27
N PRO A 180 -46.67 -13.21 35.27
CA PRO A 180 -47.92 -13.89 35.49
C PRO A 180 -48.74 -13.14 36.57
N THR A 181 -49.52 -12.14 36.16
CA THR A 181 -50.68 -11.73 37.00
C THR A 181 -51.74 -11.08 36.14
N SER A 182 -52.85 -11.76 36.00
CA SER A 182 -54.23 -11.31 36.27
C SER A 182 -55.21 -12.25 35.65
N ASN A 183 -55.76 -13.01 36.52
CA ASN A 183 -57.21 -13.32 36.71
C ASN A 183 -58.00 -13.82 35.54
#